data_ff7da5b854a706ca3057ec6007d50aaa
#
_entry.id   ff7da5b854a706ca3057ec6007d50aaa
#
_cell.length_a   1.000
_cell.length_b   1.000
_cell.length_c   1.000
_cell.angle_alpha   90.00
_cell.angle_beta   90.00
_cell.angle_gamma   90.00
#
_symmetry.space_group_name_H-M   'P 1'
#
loop_
_entity.id
_entity.type
_entity.pdbx_description
1 polymer ?
#
loop_
_entity_poly.entity_id
_entity_poly.type
_entity_poly.pdbx_seq_one_letter_code
_entity_poly.pdbx_strand_id
1 'polypeptide(L)'
;MYRKILNRLTGLGLTALPLLLSSVQAQPQPKVPLQAKPVVKAPLLKTPAQQSQPEVLIILPASGPMSVAASSVRDGIEAAYYAGNSRPVLRFVDNSQRAITDILKTEVKKNTQLIIGPLARNEVEALVQAKPAVKTLALNQVYKTEPNIWQFALSPDEDALAITKRIQTDGVSQLFVLTQDNQSSSTKRFRDAMNRIWGGKLVNSNNVPRKLEPQQGILLLGDYDWLSQLKKLPNEKIYTVPLAIKENASLPVGLQFCDIPALYKADWPELLKAYQDKPTSVPYQRLLAFGGDTWNIASVILNNTSGKQPDTQQGQTIHGRTGTIRIVKNTIDRYPQCMKVENTGLSFN
;
A
#
# COMPACT_ATOMS: atom_id res chain seq x y z
N MET A 1 1.70 11.62 -16.96
CA MET A 1 1.35 12.92 -16.34
C MET A 1 2.48 13.52 -15.51
N TYR A 2 3.35 12.74 -14.88
CA TYR A 2 4.45 13.24 -14.02
C TYR A 2 5.54 14.09 -14.73
N ARG A 3 5.72 13.99 -16.04
CA ARG A 3 6.78 14.72 -16.78
C ARG A 3 6.58 16.24 -16.91
N LYS A 4 5.39 16.77 -16.69
CA LYS A 4 5.13 18.23 -16.82
C LYS A 4 5.43 19.05 -15.56
N ILE A 5 5.66 18.44 -14.41
CA ILE A 5 5.92 19.17 -13.15
C ILE A 5 7.43 19.36 -12.88
N LEU A 6 8.32 18.63 -13.57
CA LEU A 6 9.77 18.63 -13.25
C LEU A 6 10.63 19.68 -13.98
N ASN A 7 10.07 20.54 -14.84
CA ASN A 7 10.87 21.47 -15.67
C ASN A 7 11.04 22.89 -15.10
N ARG A 8 10.92 23.08 -13.79
CA ARG A 8 11.21 24.40 -13.18
C ARG A 8 12.02 24.32 -11.89
N LEU A 9 13.24 23.80 -11.93
CA LEU A 9 14.26 24.05 -10.87
C LEU A 9 15.67 23.66 -11.40
N THR A 10 16.20 24.51 -12.28
CA THR A 10 17.64 24.59 -12.53
C THR A 10 18.07 26.04 -12.44
N GLY A 11 18.91 26.32 -11.46
CA GLY A 11 19.68 27.56 -11.39
C GLY A 11 19.83 28.07 -9.98
N LEU A 12 20.93 27.70 -9.32
CA LEU A 12 21.63 28.62 -8.40
C LEU A 12 22.99 28.02 -8.00
N GLY A 13 23.98 28.82 -8.22
CA GLY A 13 25.38 28.69 -8.28
C GLY A 13 26.15 28.12 -7.07
N LEU A 14 27.23 27.44 -7.39
CA LEU A 14 28.32 27.10 -6.48
C LEU A 14 29.19 28.34 -6.19
N THR A 15 29.34 28.67 -4.90
CA THR A 15 30.49 29.50 -4.42
C THR A 15 31.30 28.63 -3.48
N ALA A 16 32.56 28.43 -3.88
CA ALA A 16 33.59 27.74 -3.10
C ALA A 16 34.19 28.68 -2.05
N LEU A 17 34.33 28.20 -0.80
CA LEU A 17 35.05 28.88 0.27
C LEU A 17 36.26 28.02 0.69
N PRO A 18 37.48 28.55 0.81
CA PRO A 18 38.67 27.78 1.14
C PRO A 18 38.81 27.52 2.65
N LEU A 19 39.12 26.26 3.00
CA LEU A 19 39.46 25.81 4.35
C LEU A 19 40.91 26.21 4.70
N LEU A 20 41.09 27.01 5.75
CA LEU A 20 42.39 27.27 6.41
C LEU A 20 42.62 26.16 7.46
N LEU A 21 43.66 25.39 7.25
CA LEU A 21 44.21 24.42 8.20
C LEU A 21 45.12 25.13 9.21
N SER A 22 44.72 25.15 10.49
CA SER A 22 45.60 25.57 11.60
C SER A 22 46.12 24.33 12.33
N SER A 23 47.43 24.13 12.28
CA SER A 23 48.15 23.09 13.01
C SER A 23 48.37 23.53 14.49
N VAL A 24 47.84 22.73 15.43
CA VAL A 24 48.11 22.88 16.87
C VAL A 24 49.20 21.89 17.25
N GLN A 25 50.36 22.41 17.69
CA GLN A 25 51.49 21.68 18.26
C GLN A 25 51.22 21.31 19.70
N ALA A 26 51.30 20.03 20.06
CA ALA A 26 51.15 19.52 21.43
C ALA A 26 52.50 19.62 22.16
N GLN A 27 52.55 20.28 23.34
CA GLN A 27 53.65 20.26 24.29
C GLN A 27 53.58 19.04 25.22
N PRO A 28 54.71 18.43 25.61
CA PRO A 28 54.73 17.33 26.55
C PRO A 28 54.59 17.79 28.00
N GLN A 29 53.67 17.17 28.76
CA GLN A 29 53.52 17.36 30.20
C GLN A 29 54.43 16.41 31.01
N PRO A 30 54.93 16.84 32.21
CA PRO A 30 55.78 16.01 33.05
C PRO A 30 55.03 14.93 33.81
N LYS A 31 55.63 13.73 33.91
CA LYS A 31 55.10 12.57 34.62
C LYS A 31 55.21 12.73 36.14
N VAL A 32 54.08 12.69 36.85
CA VAL A 32 54.00 12.59 38.31
C VAL A 32 53.80 11.10 38.68
N PRO A 33 54.52 10.52 39.69
CA PRO A 33 54.31 9.13 40.06
C PRO A 33 53.00 8.92 40.82
N LEU A 34 52.21 7.98 40.34
CA LEU A 34 50.95 7.55 41.02
C LEU A 34 51.27 6.61 42.18
N GLN A 35 50.94 7.03 43.40
CA GLN A 35 50.82 6.15 44.56
C GLN A 35 49.53 5.32 44.44
N ALA A 36 49.68 3.99 44.50
CA ALA A 36 48.55 3.06 44.47
C ALA A 36 47.74 3.15 45.76
N LYS A 37 46.45 3.56 45.65
CA LYS A 37 45.45 3.42 46.71
C LYS A 37 44.79 2.00 46.64
N PRO A 38 44.38 1.42 47.80
CA PRO A 38 43.80 0.09 47.83
C PRO A 38 42.49 0.04 47.07
N VAL A 39 42.34 -1.00 46.20
CA VAL A 39 41.14 -1.25 45.42
C VAL A 39 40.01 -1.73 46.35
N VAL A 40 39.09 -0.87 46.70
CA VAL A 40 37.81 -1.27 47.30
C VAL A 40 36.97 -1.87 46.14
N LYS A 41 36.66 -3.17 46.19
CA LYS A 41 35.72 -3.81 45.26
C LYS A 41 34.38 -3.14 45.39
N ALA A 42 34.05 -2.23 44.42
CA ALA A 42 32.70 -1.73 44.25
C ALA A 42 31.71 -2.87 43.95
N PRO A 43 30.49 -2.85 44.55
CA PRO A 43 29.46 -3.80 44.18
C PRO A 43 29.21 -3.74 42.69
N LEU A 44 29.17 -4.88 42.01
CA LEU A 44 28.74 -5.01 40.61
C LEU A 44 27.33 -4.40 40.50
N LEU A 45 27.23 -3.14 40.08
CA LEU A 45 25.99 -2.58 39.61
C LEU A 45 25.48 -3.50 38.50
N LYS A 46 24.38 -4.21 38.78
CA LYS A 46 23.64 -4.96 37.77
C LYS A 46 23.32 -3.96 36.65
N THR A 47 23.97 -4.10 35.52
CA THR A 47 23.65 -3.36 34.30
C THR A 47 22.14 -3.42 34.12
N PRO A 48 21.42 -2.31 34.02
CA PRO A 48 19.98 -2.35 33.74
C PRO A 48 19.80 -3.21 32.51
N ALA A 49 18.95 -4.23 32.60
CA ALA A 49 18.60 -5.06 31.45
C ALA A 49 18.24 -4.10 30.33
N GLN A 50 19.05 -4.08 29.28
CA GLN A 50 18.86 -3.24 28.11
C GLN A 50 17.47 -3.58 27.59
N GLN A 51 16.48 -2.70 27.85
CA GLN A 51 15.11 -2.90 27.37
C GLN A 51 15.23 -2.98 25.87
N SER A 52 14.99 -4.17 25.31
CA SER A 52 15.01 -4.38 23.87
C SER A 52 13.98 -3.44 23.25
N GLN A 53 14.42 -2.60 22.31
CA GLN A 53 13.53 -1.66 21.62
C GLN A 53 12.33 -2.40 21.02
N PRO A 54 11.13 -1.77 21.03
CA PRO A 54 9.96 -2.32 20.36
C PRO A 54 10.26 -2.66 18.89
N GLU A 55 9.82 -3.82 18.45
CA GLU A 55 10.09 -4.35 17.10
C GLU A 55 8.79 -4.56 16.32
N VAL A 56 8.82 -4.24 15.03
CA VAL A 56 7.83 -4.68 14.03
C VAL A 56 8.50 -5.71 13.13
N LEU A 57 7.96 -6.93 13.14
CA LEU A 57 8.40 -8.03 12.29
C LEU A 57 7.67 -7.97 10.95
N ILE A 58 8.42 -7.84 9.85
CA ILE A 58 7.87 -7.77 8.50
C ILE A 58 8.24 -9.04 7.74
N ILE A 59 7.22 -9.80 7.32
CA ILE A 59 7.38 -11.11 6.67
C ILE A 59 6.99 -10.94 5.19
N LEU A 60 8.00 -10.95 4.30
CA LEU A 60 7.84 -10.77 2.86
C LEU A 60 8.80 -11.68 2.10
N PRO A 61 8.38 -12.25 0.94
CA PRO A 61 9.26 -13.09 0.14
C PRO A 61 10.35 -12.25 -0.55
N ALA A 62 11.62 -12.66 -0.40
CA ALA A 62 12.77 -12.03 -1.05
C ALA A 62 13.12 -12.67 -2.41
N SER A 63 12.58 -13.86 -2.71
CA SER A 63 12.80 -14.59 -3.97
C SER A 63 11.50 -15.20 -4.52
N GLY A 64 11.58 -15.79 -5.72
CA GLY A 64 10.45 -16.42 -6.37
C GLY A 64 9.47 -15.44 -7.04
N PRO A 65 8.28 -15.92 -7.49
CA PRO A 65 7.35 -15.16 -8.32
C PRO A 65 6.80 -13.89 -7.66
N MET A 66 6.77 -13.85 -6.34
CA MET A 66 6.23 -12.71 -5.57
C MET A 66 7.30 -11.69 -5.16
N SER A 67 8.59 -11.92 -5.43
CA SER A 67 9.69 -11.09 -4.92
C SER A 67 9.62 -9.64 -5.40
N VAL A 68 9.28 -9.40 -6.66
CA VAL A 68 9.16 -8.02 -7.20
C VAL A 68 7.97 -7.29 -6.57
N ALA A 69 6.85 -7.98 -6.40
CA ALA A 69 5.68 -7.45 -5.70
C ALA A 69 6.01 -7.11 -4.23
N ALA A 70 6.66 -8.03 -3.53
CA ALA A 70 7.08 -7.86 -2.15
C ALA A 70 8.11 -6.74 -1.98
N SER A 71 9.06 -6.60 -2.92
CA SER A 71 10.00 -5.47 -2.94
C SER A 71 9.27 -4.13 -3.05
N SER A 72 8.27 -4.01 -3.93
CA SER A 72 7.48 -2.77 -4.05
C SER A 72 6.70 -2.44 -2.78
N VAL A 73 6.11 -3.45 -2.13
CA VAL A 73 5.44 -3.27 -0.83
C VAL A 73 6.44 -2.83 0.24
N ARG A 74 7.61 -3.47 0.29
CA ARG A 74 8.68 -3.11 1.22
C ARG A 74 9.13 -1.67 1.01
N ASP A 75 9.43 -1.27 -0.23
CA ASP A 75 9.87 0.08 -0.58
C ASP A 75 8.83 1.12 -0.10
N GLY A 76 7.53 0.82 -0.24
CA GLY A 76 6.45 1.67 0.25
C GLY A 76 6.35 1.74 1.79
N ILE A 77 6.51 0.61 2.48
CA ILE A 77 6.58 0.57 3.95
C ILE A 77 7.74 1.42 4.45
N GLU A 78 8.93 1.23 3.88
CA GLU A 78 10.14 1.97 4.26
C GLU A 78 10.00 3.47 3.97
N ALA A 79 9.45 3.86 2.82
CA ALA A 79 9.21 5.25 2.47
C ALA A 79 8.32 5.96 3.52
N ALA A 80 7.18 5.35 3.86
CA ALA A 80 6.26 5.90 4.86
C ALA A 80 6.84 5.87 6.29
N TYR A 81 7.57 4.80 6.64
CA TYR A 81 8.27 4.67 7.92
C TYR A 81 9.29 5.80 8.11
N TYR A 82 10.13 6.07 7.10
CA TYR A 82 11.16 7.11 7.18
C TYR A 82 10.58 8.53 7.11
N ALA A 83 9.41 8.71 6.55
CA ALA A 83 8.69 9.99 6.61
C ALA A 83 8.09 10.31 7.98
N GLY A 84 7.87 9.30 8.83
CA GLY A 84 7.31 9.47 10.18
C GLY A 84 8.35 9.82 11.26
N ASN A 85 7.89 10.26 12.43
CA ASN A 85 8.74 10.72 13.54
C ASN A 85 8.99 9.67 14.61
N SER A 86 8.07 8.73 14.86
CA SER A 86 8.19 7.69 15.90
C SER A 86 8.42 6.32 15.25
N ARG A 87 9.48 5.61 15.69
CA ARG A 87 9.98 4.46 14.97
C ARG A 87 10.31 3.29 15.89
N PRO A 88 9.52 2.21 15.90
CA PRO A 88 10.01 0.91 16.38
C PRO A 88 11.10 0.40 15.44
N VAL A 89 11.86 -0.61 15.85
CA VAL A 89 12.81 -1.29 14.95
C VAL A 89 12.04 -2.11 13.91
N LEU A 90 12.32 -1.92 12.62
CA LEU A 90 11.79 -2.79 11.57
C LEU A 90 12.75 -3.97 11.35
N ARG A 91 12.23 -5.17 11.41
CA ARG A 91 12.98 -6.37 11.08
C ARG A 91 12.28 -7.18 9.99
N PHE A 92 12.97 -7.32 8.86
CA PHE A 92 12.47 -8.07 7.70
C PHE A 92 12.89 -9.54 7.79
N VAL A 93 11.96 -10.43 7.50
CA VAL A 93 12.18 -11.89 7.44
C VAL A 93 11.68 -12.39 6.10
N ASP A 94 12.55 -13.11 5.42
CA ASP A 94 12.24 -13.79 4.16
C ASP A 94 11.46 -15.09 4.41
N ASN A 95 10.29 -15.19 3.79
CA ASN A 95 9.45 -16.40 3.82
C ASN A 95 9.44 -17.20 2.51
N SER A 96 10.31 -16.88 1.56
CA SER A 96 10.33 -17.54 0.24
C SER A 96 10.50 -19.06 0.32
N GLN A 97 11.22 -19.57 1.34
CA GLN A 97 11.55 -20.97 1.52
C GLN A 97 11.13 -21.51 2.89
N ARG A 98 10.30 -20.78 3.62
CA ARG A 98 9.93 -21.12 5.00
C ARG A 98 8.42 -21.05 5.19
N ALA A 99 7.85 -22.04 5.85
CA ALA A 99 6.43 -22.00 6.22
C ALA A 99 6.17 -20.86 7.23
N ILE A 100 5.05 -20.17 7.07
CA ILE A 100 4.66 -19.08 7.99
C ILE A 100 4.60 -19.54 9.45
N THR A 101 4.14 -20.78 9.69
CA THR A 101 4.07 -21.39 11.04
C THR A 101 5.42 -21.53 11.71
N ASP A 102 6.48 -21.81 10.94
CA ASP A 102 7.84 -21.93 11.46
C ASP A 102 8.45 -20.55 11.73
N ILE A 103 8.19 -19.59 10.87
CA ILE A 103 8.59 -18.19 11.09
C ILE A 103 7.94 -17.65 12.37
N LEU A 104 6.64 -17.89 12.59
CA LEU A 104 5.96 -17.48 13.82
C LEU A 104 6.59 -18.07 15.08
N LYS A 105 7.06 -19.33 15.04
CA LYS A 105 7.71 -19.99 16.19
C LYS A 105 9.12 -19.49 16.46
N THR A 106 9.89 -19.20 15.42
CA THR A 106 11.33 -18.94 15.54
C THR A 106 11.69 -17.45 15.52
N GLU A 107 10.90 -16.61 14.85
CA GLU A 107 11.23 -15.21 14.64
C GLU A 107 10.47 -14.24 15.56
N VAL A 108 9.32 -14.63 16.12
CA VAL A 108 8.58 -13.77 17.05
C VAL A 108 9.32 -13.70 18.39
N LYS A 109 9.72 -12.49 18.80
CA LYS A 109 10.47 -12.21 20.03
C LYS A 109 9.56 -11.55 21.08
N LYS A 110 10.05 -11.49 22.33
CA LYS A 110 9.31 -10.83 23.43
C LYS A 110 9.04 -9.35 23.18
N ASN A 111 9.89 -8.66 22.40
CA ASN A 111 9.75 -7.26 22.05
C ASN A 111 9.01 -7.04 20.71
N THR A 112 8.60 -8.11 20.01
CA THR A 112 7.79 -7.98 18.79
C THR A 112 6.38 -7.53 19.16
N GLN A 113 6.02 -6.31 18.73
CA GLN A 113 4.72 -5.68 19.04
C GLN A 113 3.69 -5.86 17.93
N LEU A 114 4.16 -6.01 16.69
CA LEU A 114 3.32 -6.16 15.52
C LEU A 114 4.04 -7.03 14.48
N ILE A 115 3.27 -7.85 13.78
CA ILE A 115 3.69 -8.57 12.58
C ILE A 115 3.01 -7.93 11.38
N ILE A 116 3.76 -7.65 10.31
CA ILE A 116 3.24 -7.22 9.02
C ILE A 116 3.52 -8.31 7.99
N GLY A 117 2.52 -8.70 7.22
CA GLY A 117 2.59 -9.85 6.30
C GLY A 117 1.92 -11.11 6.89
N PRO A 118 1.98 -12.21 6.16
CA PRO A 118 2.56 -12.41 4.84
C PRO A 118 1.74 -11.76 3.71
N LEU A 119 2.26 -11.82 2.47
CA LEU A 119 1.64 -11.22 1.29
C LEU A 119 0.79 -12.23 0.48
N ALA A 120 1.21 -13.48 0.40
CA ALA A 120 0.51 -14.50 -0.38
C ALA A 120 -0.74 -15.00 0.35
N ARG A 121 -1.84 -15.18 -0.40
CA ARG A 121 -3.15 -15.56 0.18
C ARG A 121 -3.13 -16.88 0.95
N ASN A 122 -2.50 -17.91 0.41
CA ASN A 122 -2.34 -19.21 1.06
C ASN A 122 -1.56 -19.14 2.37
N GLU A 123 -0.59 -18.23 2.45
CA GLU A 123 0.17 -17.98 3.68
C GLU A 123 -0.65 -17.21 4.72
N VAL A 124 -1.50 -16.27 4.27
CA VAL A 124 -2.48 -15.61 5.16
C VAL A 124 -3.49 -16.61 5.71
N GLU A 125 -3.93 -17.57 4.91
CA GLU A 125 -4.78 -18.68 5.39
C GLU A 125 -4.08 -19.50 6.49
N ALA A 126 -2.80 -19.85 6.29
CA ALA A 126 -2.00 -20.55 7.28
C ALA A 126 -1.75 -19.70 8.55
N LEU A 127 -1.50 -18.38 8.40
CA LEU A 127 -1.36 -17.42 9.50
C LEU A 127 -2.62 -17.37 10.35
N VAL A 128 -3.79 -17.24 9.73
CA VAL A 128 -5.08 -17.17 10.41
C VAL A 128 -5.39 -18.48 11.16
N GLN A 129 -5.01 -19.62 10.58
CA GLN A 129 -5.13 -20.91 11.25
C GLN A 129 -4.19 -21.05 12.45
N ALA A 130 -2.98 -20.47 12.36
CA ALA A 130 -1.97 -20.51 13.43
C ALA A 130 -2.32 -19.61 14.63
N LYS A 131 -3.22 -18.64 14.49
CA LYS A 131 -3.74 -17.73 15.55
C LYS A 131 -2.61 -17.09 16.36
N PRO A 132 -1.72 -16.29 15.77
CA PRO A 132 -0.63 -15.66 16.50
C PRO A 132 -1.15 -14.82 17.67
N ALA A 133 -0.47 -14.89 18.82
CA ALA A 133 -0.81 -14.06 19.99
C ALA A 133 -0.44 -12.58 19.77
N VAL A 134 0.57 -12.31 18.93
CA VAL A 134 1.00 -10.96 18.57
C VAL A 134 0.02 -10.36 17.53
N LYS A 135 -0.31 -9.08 17.69
CA LYS A 135 -1.07 -8.33 16.69
C LYS A 135 -0.46 -8.50 15.31
N THR A 136 -1.28 -8.75 14.30
CA THR A 136 -0.80 -9.04 12.95
C THR A 136 -1.61 -8.27 11.90
N LEU A 137 -0.92 -7.59 10.99
CA LEU A 137 -1.48 -6.97 9.79
C LEU A 137 -1.12 -7.85 8.59
N ALA A 138 -2.01 -8.75 8.20
CA ALA A 138 -1.87 -9.60 7.02
C ALA A 138 -2.09 -8.78 5.73
N LEU A 139 -1.28 -9.01 4.71
CA LEU A 139 -1.27 -8.22 3.47
C LEU A 139 -2.08 -8.88 2.34
N ASN A 140 -3.08 -9.65 2.70
CA ASN A 140 -4.10 -10.19 1.82
C ASN A 140 -5.38 -10.49 2.62
N GLN A 141 -6.47 -10.78 1.90
CA GLN A 141 -7.76 -11.09 2.51
C GLN A 141 -8.14 -12.54 2.32
N VAL A 142 -8.64 -13.16 3.40
CA VAL A 142 -9.24 -14.49 3.44
C VAL A 142 -10.59 -14.42 4.17
N TYR A 143 -11.44 -15.42 3.99
CA TYR A 143 -12.79 -15.38 4.59
C TYR A 143 -12.78 -15.46 6.12
N LYS A 144 -11.82 -16.21 6.67
CA LYS A 144 -11.71 -16.39 8.11
C LYS A 144 -11.05 -15.18 8.75
N THR A 145 -11.61 -14.72 9.87
CA THR A 145 -11.07 -13.62 10.68
C THR A 145 -10.71 -14.10 12.08
N GLU A 146 -9.72 -13.47 12.69
CA GLU A 146 -9.31 -13.71 14.09
C GLU A 146 -9.09 -12.35 14.79
N PRO A 147 -9.37 -12.22 16.10
CA PRO A 147 -9.39 -10.92 16.79
C PRO A 147 -8.07 -10.12 16.72
N ASN A 148 -6.91 -10.82 16.70
CA ASN A 148 -5.59 -10.19 16.66
C ASN A 148 -5.05 -9.99 15.24
N ILE A 149 -5.86 -10.29 14.21
CA ILE A 149 -5.43 -10.22 12.82
C ILE A 149 -6.29 -9.22 12.06
N TRP A 150 -5.66 -8.17 11.56
CA TRP A 150 -6.19 -7.25 10.56
C TRP A 150 -5.81 -7.77 9.18
N GLN A 151 -6.68 -7.62 8.21
CA GLN A 151 -6.43 -8.02 6.83
C GLN A 151 -6.58 -6.81 5.94
N PHE A 152 -5.54 -6.47 5.19
CA PHE A 152 -5.51 -5.36 4.26
C PHE A 152 -5.04 -5.83 2.89
N ALA A 153 -5.74 -5.44 1.82
CA ALA A 153 -5.43 -5.85 0.44
C ALA A 153 -5.87 -4.80 -0.58
N LEU A 154 -5.34 -4.88 -1.79
CA LEU A 154 -5.94 -4.26 -2.97
C LEU A 154 -6.96 -5.25 -3.54
N SER A 155 -8.15 -5.26 -2.97
CA SER A 155 -9.17 -6.26 -3.24
C SER A 155 -10.00 -5.90 -4.48
N PRO A 156 -10.16 -6.82 -5.46
CA PRO A 156 -11.11 -6.64 -6.55
C PRO A 156 -12.57 -6.46 -6.07
N ASP A 157 -12.91 -6.97 -4.90
CA ASP A 157 -14.25 -6.81 -4.30
C ASP A 157 -14.50 -5.35 -3.88
N GLU A 158 -13.48 -4.66 -3.32
CA GLU A 158 -13.56 -3.24 -2.98
C GLU A 158 -13.61 -2.36 -4.23
N ASP A 159 -12.83 -2.70 -5.25
CA ASP A 159 -12.85 -1.99 -6.53
C ASP A 159 -14.22 -2.14 -7.20
N ALA A 160 -14.82 -3.34 -7.16
CA ALA A 160 -16.17 -3.59 -7.66
C ALA A 160 -17.24 -2.81 -6.87
N LEU A 161 -17.10 -2.71 -5.54
CA LEU A 161 -18.01 -1.92 -4.72
C LEU A 161 -17.94 -0.42 -5.06
N ALA A 162 -16.72 0.10 -5.22
CA ALA A 162 -16.51 1.51 -5.54
C ALA A 162 -17.13 1.88 -6.91
N ILE A 163 -16.84 1.09 -7.95
CA ILE A 163 -17.40 1.36 -9.29
C ILE A 163 -18.91 1.15 -9.33
N THR A 164 -19.44 0.19 -8.59
CA THR A 164 -20.89 -0.03 -8.47
C THR A 164 -21.58 1.21 -7.92
N LYS A 165 -21.07 1.79 -6.84
CA LYS A 165 -21.60 3.05 -6.29
C LYS A 165 -21.55 4.18 -7.31
N ARG A 166 -20.46 4.28 -8.07
CA ARG A 166 -20.32 5.28 -9.12
C ARG A 166 -21.37 5.10 -10.22
N ILE A 167 -21.54 3.88 -10.71
CA ILE A 167 -22.54 3.52 -11.74
C ILE A 167 -23.96 3.86 -11.28
N GLN A 168 -24.27 3.56 -10.02
CA GLN A 168 -25.58 3.90 -9.43
C GLN A 168 -25.79 5.41 -9.33
N THR A 169 -24.75 6.17 -8.94
CA THR A 169 -24.80 7.66 -8.92
C THR A 169 -25.06 8.25 -10.30
N ASP A 170 -24.58 7.61 -11.37
CA ASP A 170 -24.82 8.03 -12.75
C ASP A 170 -26.23 7.63 -13.25
N GLY A 171 -27.07 7.06 -12.40
CA GLY A 171 -28.46 6.66 -12.72
C GLY A 171 -28.54 5.45 -13.65
N VAL A 172 -27.48 4.62 -13.70
CA VAL A 172 -27.47 3.41 -14.52
C VAL A 172 -28.12 2.24 -13.76
N SER A 173 -29.04 1.56 -14.40
CA SER A 173 -29.71 0.36 -13.86
C SER A 173 -29.51 -0.90 -14.73
N GLN A 174 -28.98 -0.73 -15.96
CA GLN A 174 -28.64 -1.82 -16.84
C GLN A 174 -27.21 -1.63 -17.38
N LEU A 175 -26.35 -2.64 -17.23
CA LEU A 175 -24.99 -2.65 -17.75
C LEU A 175 -24.82 -3.69 -18.86
N PHE A 176 -24.30 -3.24 -20.00
CA PHE A 176 -23.70 -4.13 -20.99
C PHE A 176 -22.27 -4.46 -20.58
N VAL A 177 -21.98 -5.72 -20.33
CA VAL A 177 -20.65 -6.17 -19.89
C VAL A 177 -19.91 -6.76 -21.07
N LEU A 178 -18.85 -6.08 -21.50
CA LEU A 178 -17.91 -6.58 -22.49
C LEU A 178 -16.68 -7.08 -21.77
N THR A 179 -16.26 -8.29 -22.12
CA THR A 179 -15.16 -8.95 -21.43
C THR A 179 -14.12 -9.44 -22.43
N GLN A 180 -12.86 -9.14 -22.17
CA GLN A 180 -11.72 -9.69 -22.91
C GLN A 180 -11.67 -11.22 -22.72
N ASP A 181 -11.34 -11.97 -23.77
CA ASP A 181 -11.02 -13.39 -23.68
C ASP A 181 -9.76 -13.61 -22.80
N ASN A 182 -9.61 -14.78 -22.21
CA ASN A 182 -8.47 -15.11 -21.34
C ASN A 182 -8.26 -14.17 -20.14
N GLN A 183 -9.33 -13.89 -19.43
CA GLN A 183 -9.33 -12.99 -18.26
C GLN A 183 -8.31 -13.40 -17.18
N SER A 184 -7.70 -12.38 -16.55
CA SER A 184 -6.94 -12.56 -15.32
C SER A 184 -7.83 -13.06 -14.17
N SER A 185 -7.25 -13.70 -13.17
CA SER A 185 -7.96 -14.12 -11.97
C SER A 185 -8.57 -12.93 -11.20
N SER A 186 -7.93 -11.76 -11.25
CA SER A 186 -8.45 -10.52 -10.63
C SER A 186 -9.70 -10.00 -11.36
N THR A 187 -9.72 -10.01 -12.70
CA THR A 187 -10.90 -9.64 -13.50
C THR A 187 -12.08 -10.57 -13.23
N LYS A 188 -11.80 -11.88 -13.11
CA LYS A 188 -12.83 -12.87 -12.76
C LYS A 188 -13.42 -12.60 -11.36
N ARG A 189 -12.57 -12.38 -10.35
CA ARG A 189 -13.02 -12.02 -9.00
C ARG A 189 -13.80 -10.71 -8.97
N PHE A 190 -13.36 -9.70 -9.71
CA PHE A 190 -14.08 -8.43 -9.85
C PHE A 190 -15.49 -8.67 -10.42
N ARG A 191 -15.62 -9.44 -11.50
CA ARG A 191 -16.93 -9.77 -12.10
C ARG A 191 -17.82 -10.54 -11.13
N ASP A 192 -17.29 -11.50 -10.39
CA ASP A 192 -18.02 -12.25 -9.39
C ASP A 192 -18.49 -11.34 -8.24
N ALA A 193 -17.69 -10.39 -7.83
CA ALA A 193 -18.10 -9.36 -6.85
C ALA A 193 -19.21 -8.47 -7.42
N MET A 194 -19.09 -7.99 -8.65
CA MET A 194 -20.16 -7.22 -9.32
C MET A 194 -21.48 -8.00 -9.37
N ASN A 195 -21.44 -9.29 -9.71
CA ASN A 195 -22.65 -10.13 -9.74
C ASN A 195 -23.33 -10.23 -8.36
N ARG A 196 -22.57 -10.18 -7.27
CA ARG A 196 -23.14 -10.23 -5.90
C ARG A 196 -23.73 -8.91 -5.43
N ILE A 197 -23.12 -7.77 -5.82
CA ILE A 197 -23.46 -6.46 -5.26
C ILE A 197 -24.29 -5.58 -6.19
N TRP A 198 -24.31 -5.88 -7.49
CA TRP A 198 -25.09 -5.12 -8.47
C TRP A 198 -26.56 -5.46 -8.39
N GLY A 199 -27.38 -4.48 -8.04
CA GLY A 199 -28.85 -4.66 -7.94
C GLY A 199 -29.61 -4.47 -9.26
N GLY A 200 -28.92 -4.10 -10.34
CA GLY A 200 -29.51 -3.88 -11.66
C GLY A 200 -29.35 -5.06 -12.60
N LYS A 201 -29.64 -4.84 -13.89
CA LYS A 201 -29.52 -5.86 -14.94
C LYS A 201 -28.10 -5.87 -15.53
N LEU A 202 -27.45 -7.04 -15.53
CA LEU A 202 -26.20 -7.30 -16.28
C LEU A 202 -26.50 -8.04 -17.58
N VAL A 203 -26.00 -7.53 -18.69
CA VAL A 203 -26.18 -8.13 -20.02
C VAL A 203 -24.79 -8.37 -20.60
N ASN A 204 -24.38 -9.62 -20.71
CA ASN A 204 -23.15 -9.94 -21.42
C ASN A 204 -23.29 -9.59 -22.91
N SER A 205 -22.31 -8.88 -23.45
CA SER A 205 -22.30 -8.44 -24.84
C SER A 205 -20.93 -8.66 -25.47
N ASN A 206 -20.90 -9.11 -26.71
CA ASN A 206 -19.68 -9.26 -27.48
C ASN A 206 -19.35 -8.01 -28.30
N ASN A 207 -20.27 -7.06 -28.37
CA ASN A 207 -20.10 -5.83 -29.15
C ASN A 207 -20.51 -4.59 -28.35
N VAL A 208 -19.87 -3.46 -28.63
CA VAL A 208 -20.27 -2.17 -28.12
C VAL A 208 -21.67 -1.83 -28.64
N PRO A 209 -22.66 -1.54 -27.78
CA PRO A 209 -23.98 -1.09 -28.19
C PRO A 209 -23.89 0.18 -29.05
N ARG A 210 -24.64 0.25 -30.15
CA ARG A 210 -24.64 1.42 -31.03
C ARG A 210 -25.18 2.69 -30.38
N LYS A 211 -26.12 2.53 -29.44
CA LYS A 211 -26.78 3.59 -28.67
C LYS A 211 -27.05 3.07 -27.27
N LEU A 212 -26.90 3.95 -26.29
CA LEU A 212 -27.32 3.69 -24.92
C LEU A 212 -28.59 4.50 -24.62
N GLU A 213 -29.53 3.87 -23.95
CA GLU A 213 -30.67 4.56 -23.36
C GLU A 213 -30.25 5.22 -22.03
N PRO A 214 -31.00 6.20 -21.49
CA PRO A 214 -30.58 7.00 -20.34
C PRO A 214 -30.17 6.20 -19.10
N GLN A 215 -30.73 5.01 -18.88
CA GLN A 215 -30.43 4.15 -17.74
C GLN A 215 -29.42 3.03 -18.07
N GLN A 216 -28.81 3.06 -19.24
CA GLN A 216 -27.86 2.05 -19.69
C GLN A 216 -26.43 2.57 -19.60
N GLY A 217 -25.50 1.64 -19.36
CA GLY A 217 -24.07 1.87 -19.36
C GLY A 217 -23.31 0.66 -19.87
N ILE A 218 -22.00 0.82 -20.05
CA ILE A 218 -21.09 -0.22 -20.52
C ILE A 218 -20.01 -0.44 -19.48
N LEU A 219 -19.79 -1.69 -19.09
CA LEU A 219 -18.66 -2.11 -18.26
C LEU A 219 -17.68 -2.90 -19.10
N LEU A 220 -16.44 -2.41 -19.20
CA LEU A 220 -15.35 -2.97 -19.98
C LEU A 220 -14.39 -3.71 -19.06
N LEU A 221 -14.27 -5.03 -19.21
CA LEU A 221 -13.45 -5.90 -18.37
C LEU A 221 -12.30 -6.49 -19.19
N GLY A 222 -11.20 -5.77 -19.28
CA GLY A 222 -10.00 -6.16 -19.98
C GLY A 222 -8.81 -5.27 -19.65
N ASP A 223 -7.68 -5.53 -20.30
CA ASP A 223 -6.48 -4.70 -20.22
C ASP A 223 -6.53 -3.51 -21.19
N TYR A 224 -5.50 -2.65 -21.11
CA TYR A 224 -5.41 -1.48 -21.97
C TYR A 224 -5.35 -1.83 -23.46
N ASP A 225 -4.58 -2.86 -23.83
CA ASP A 225 -4.33 -3.18 -25.23
C ASP A 225 -5.62 -3.67 -25.90
N TRP A 226 -6.45 -4.43 -25.18
CA TRP A 226 -7.80 -4.79 -25.63
C TRP A 226 -8.74 -3.58 -25.69
N LEU A 227 -8.78 -2.77 -24.63
CA LEU A 227 -9.64 -1.58 -24.56
C LEU A 227 -9.36 -0.61 -25.70
N SER A 228 -8.09 -0.38 -26.05
CA SER A 228 -7.65 0.52 -27.12
C SER A 228 -8.10 0.09 -28.52
N GLN A 229 -8.46 -1.18 -28.71
CA GLN A 229 -8.97 -1.71 -29.97
C GLN A 229 -10.49 -1.52 -30.12
N LEU A 230 -11.21 -1.22 -29.04
CA LEU A 230 -12.64 -0.99 -29.09
C LEU A 230 -12.96 0.30 -29.82
N LYS A 231 -13.80 0.20 -30.87
CA LYS A 231 -14.19 1.35 -31.68
C LYS A 231 -15.59 1.82 -31.31
N LYS A 232 -15.83 3.12 -31.53
CA LYS A 232 -17.17 3.74 -31.38
C LYS A 232 -17.74 3.59 -29.96
N LEU A 233 -16.87 3.71 -28.93
CA LEU A 233 -17.33 3.85 -27.57
C LEU A 233 -18.16 5.14 -27.43
N PRO A 234 -19.26 5.13 -26.66
CA PRO A 234 -19.96 6.36 -26.29
C PRO A 234 -19.02 7.26 -25.46
N ASN A 235 -19.35 8.52 -25.29
CA ASN A 235 -18.56 9.48 -24.54
C ASN A 235 -19.04 9.66 -23.08
N GLU A 236 -19.95 8.81 -22.61
CA GLU A 236 -20.48 8.80 -21.24
C GLU A 236 -20.93 7.39 -20.81
N LYS A 237 -21.06 7.18 -19.50
CA LYS A 237 -21.53 5.93 -18.89
C LYS A 237 -20.74 4.70 -19.35
N ILE A 238 -19.43 4.90 -19.52
CA ILE A 238 -18.46 3.83 -19.82
C ILE A 238 -17.60 3.63 -18.58
N TYR A 239 -17.49 2.41 -18.12
CA TYR A 239 -16.79 2.03 -16.90
C TYR A 239 -15.76 0.94 -17.19
N THR A 240 -14.66 0.95 -16.44
CA THR A 240 -13.62 -0.09 -16.57
C THR A 240 -12.92 -0.37 -15.24
N VAL A 241 -12.02 -1.35 -15.26
CA VAL A 241 -11.20 -1.79 -14.13
C VAL A 241 -9.81 -1.14 -14.16
N PRO A 242 -9.09 -1.07 -13.02
CA PRO A 242 -7.73 -0.52 -12.98
C PRO A 242 -6.74 -1.20 -13.94
N LEU A 243 -6.96 -2.47 -14.29
CA LEU A 243 -6.13 -3.21 -15.25
C LEU A 243 -6.08 -2.56 -16.64
N ALA A 244 -7.14 -1.85 -17.03
CA ALA A 244 -7.20 -1.13 -18.30
C ALA A 244 -6.37 0.17 -18.33
N ILE A 245 -5.76 0.58 -17.21
CA ILE A 245 -5.02 1.84 -17.12
C ILE A 245 -3.53 1.58 -17.31
N LYS A 246 -2.96 2.21 -18.34
CA LYS A 246 -1.55 2.10 -18.73
C LYS A 246 -0.90 3.48 -18.67
N GLU A 247 0.34 3.54 -18.18
CA GLU A 247 1.10 4.77 -18.06
C GLU A 247 1.33 5.42 -19.44
N ASN A 248 1.18 6.74 -19.49
CA ASN A 248 1.36 7.56 -20.71
C ASN A 248 0.46 7.16 -21.91
N ALA A 249 -0.60 6.42 -21.66
CA ALA A 249 -1.53 6.00 -22.69
C ALA A 249 -2.80 6.86 -22.69
N SER A 250 -3.34 7.12 -23.90
CA SER A 250 -4.60 7.87 -24.04
C SER A 250 -5.77 6.97 -23.69
N LEU A 251 -6.69 7.50 -22.88
CA LEU A 251 -7.93 6.84 -22.53
C LEU A 251 -9.12 7.51 -23.24
N PRO A 252 -10.17 6.75 -23.58
CA PRO A 252 -11.39 7.32 -24.17
C PRO A 252 -12.03 8.38 -23.25
N VAL A 253 -12.43 9.50 -23.81
CA VAL A 253 -13.19 10.54 -23.10
C VAL A 253 -14.51 9.96 -22.61
N GLY A 254 -14.90 10.27 -21.38
CA GLY A 254 -16.09 9.72 -20.72
C GLY A 254 -15.87 8.41 -19.98
N LEU A 255 -14.69 7.74 -20.16
CA LEU A 255 -14.35 6.53 -19.43
C LEU A 255 -14.22 6.82 -17.93
N GLN A 256 -14.83 5.99 -17.11
CA GLN A 256 -14.81 6.08 -15.66
C GLN A 256 -14.18 4.81 -15.06
N PHE A 257 -13.39 4.99 -14.03
CA PHE A 257 -12.75 3.90 -13.30
C PHE A 257 -12.43 4.35 -11.86
N CYS A 258 -12.27 3.37 -10.96
CA CYS A 258 -11.84 3.64 -9.59
C CYS A 258 -10.48 2.99 -9.38
N ASP A 259 -9.50 3.78 -8.91
CA ASP A 259 -8.12 3.32 -8.71
C ASP A 259 -7.52 4.02 -7.48
N ILE A 260 -6.28 3.70 -7.16
CA ILE A 260 -5.57 4.31 -6.05
C ILE A 260 -5.20 5.78 -6.36
N PRO A 261 -5.49 6.73 -5.48
CA PRO A 261 -5.24 8.16 -5.74
C PRO A 261 -3.75 8.50 -5.92
N ALA A 262 -2.84 7.76 -5.30
CA ALA A 262 -1.41 8.03 -5.37
C ALA A 262 -0.81 7.94 -6.79
N LEU A 263 -1.47 7.29 -7.74
CA LEU A 263 -1.05 7.29 -9.16
C LEU A 263 -1.34 8.60 -9.87
N TYR A 264 -2.25 9.41 -9.35
CA TYR A 264 -2.83 10.57 -10.05
C TYR A 264 -2.65 11.87 -9.30
N LYS A 265 -2.30 11.81 -8.00
CA LYS A 265 -2.09 12.95 -7.10
C LYS A 265 -0.67 12.95 -6.55
N ALA A 266 -0.11 14.13 -6.36
CA ALA A 266 1.23 14.32 -5.80
C ALA A 266 1.22 14.58 -4.27
N ASP A 267 0.24 14.02 -3.56
CA ASP A 267 0.01 14.33 -2.14
C ASP A 267 1.00 13.59 -1.21
N TRP A 268 1.78 12.64 -1.75
CA TRP A 268 2.72 11.80 -0.98
C TRP A 268 4.15 11.93 -1.53
N PRO A 269 4.91 12.96 -1.11
CA PRO A 269 6.26 13.23 -1.64
C PRO A 269 7.25 12.09 -1.41
N GLU A 270 7.10 11.31 -0.33
CA GLU A 270 7.93 10.15 -0.04
C GLU A 270 7.73 9.01 -1.07
N LEU A 271 6.51 8.82 -1.57
CA LEU A 271 6.26 7.86 -2.65
C LEU A 271 6.79 8.35 -3.98
N LEU A 272 6.65 9.65 -4.26
CA LEU A 272 7.22 10.25 -5.47
C LEU A 272 8.72 10.06 -5.49
N LYS A 273 9.39 10.29 -4.35
CA LYS A 273 10.82 10.06 -4.21
C LYS A 273 11.18 8.59 -4.41
N ALA A 274 10.50 7.67 -3.76
CA ALA A 274 10.74 6.23 -3.91
C ALA A 274 10.56 5.77 -5.36
N TYR A 275 9.57 6.28 -6.08
CA TYR A 275 9.37 6.01 -7.51
C TYR A 275 10.47 6.62 -8.38
N GLN A 276 10.96 7.83 -8.06
CA GLN A 276 12.08 8.46 -8.79
C GLN A 276 13.38 7.69 -8.59
N ASP A 277 13.64 7.25 -7.36
CA ASP A 277 14.86 6.48 -7.01
C ASP A 277 14.84 5.08 -7.66
N LYS A 278 13.65 4.46 -7.81
CA LYS A 278 13.46 3.13 -8.39
C LYS A 278 12.18 3.07 -9.23
N PRO A 279 12.22 3.56 -10.49
CA PRO A 279 11.07 3.53 -11.38
C PRO A 279 10.54 2.11 -11.61
N THR A 280 9.22 1.97 -11.59
CA THR A 280 8.55 0.68 -11.76
C THR A 280 7.23 0.84 -12.54
N SER A 281 6.67 -0.27 -13.04
CA SER A 281 5.42 -0.24 -13.80
C SER A 281 4.19 0.03 -12.91
N VAL A 282 3.10 0.48 -13.51
CA VAL A 282 1.86 0.87 -12.80
C VAL A 282 1.36 -0.18 -11.80
N PRO A 283 1.34 -1.50 -12.09
CA PRO A 283 0.97 -2.50 -11.08
C PRO A 283 1.85 -2.46 -9.83
N TYR A 284 3.15 -2.25 -9.99
CA TYR A 284 4.09 -2.18 -8.86
C TYR A 284 4.05 -0.82 -8.16
N GLN A 285 3.72 0.28 -8.86
CA GLN A 285 3.42 1.57 -8.23
C GLN A 285 2.21 1.46 -7.30
N ARG A 286 1.19 0.68 -7.67
CA ARG A 286 0.05 0.38 -6.76
C ARG A 286 0.50 -0.35 -5.51
N LEU A 287 1.44 -1.28 -5.62
CA LEU A 287 1.99 -2.01 -4.47
C LEU A 287 2.90 -1.14 -3.61
N LEU A 288 3.63 -0.20 -4.20
CA LEU A 288 4.39 0.82 -3.47
C LEU A 288 3.44 1.67 -2.60
N ALA A 289 2.35 2.18 -3.17
CA ALA A 289 1.33 2.92 -2.43
C ALA A 289 0.65 2.07 -1.34
N PHE A 290 0.38 0.80 -1.63
CA PHE A 290 -0.15 -0.17 -0.68
C PHE A 290 0.80 -0.38 0.51
N GLY A 291 2.11 -0.49 0.26
CA GLY A 291 3.13 -0.55 1.31
C GLY A 291 3.12 0.68 2.22
N GLY A 292 2.98 1.86 1.63
CA GLY A 292 2.88 3.12 2.40
C GLY A 292 1.66 3.16 3.33
N ASP A 293 0.50 2.71 2.83
CA ASP A 293 -0.71 2.63 3.67
C ASP A 293 -0.63 1.50 4.69
N THR A 294 0.03 0.40 4.35
CA THR A 294 0.33 -0.68 5.32
C THR A 294 1.04 -0.11 6.55
N TRP A 295 2.05 0.75 6.36
CA TRP A 295 2.74 1.38 7.49
C TRP A 295 1.82 2.34 8.27
N ASN A 296 0.98 3.12 7.60
CA ASN A 296 0.03 4.01 8.28
C ASN A 296 -0.96 3.21 9.15
N ILE A 297 -1.51 2.11 8.63
CA ILE A 297 -2.39 1.20 9.37
C ILE A 297 -1.64 0.57 10.55
N ALA A 298 -0.41 0.09 10.32
CA ALA A 298 0.44 -0.49 11.35
C ALA A 298 0.67 0.51 12.50
N SER A 299 0.92 1.78 12.19
CA SER A 299 1.10 2.85 13.17
C SER A 299 -0.17 3.06 14.02
N VAL A 300 -1.34 2.98 13.40
CA VAL A 300 -2.63 3.03 14.12
C VAL A 300 -2.78 1.84 15.08
N ILE A 301 -2.49 0.62 14.60
CA ILE A 301 -2.59 -0.60 15.42
C ILE A 301 -1.62 -0.55 16.61
N LEU A 302 -0.41 -0.03 16.41
CA LEU A 302 0.60 0.14 17.46
C LEU A 302 0.17 1.17 18.51
N ASN A 303 -0.33 2.33 18.09
CA ASN A 303 -0.72 3.42 19.00
C ASN A 303 -1.94 3.07 19.86
N ASN A 304 -2.84 2.21 19.37
CA ASN A 304 -4.00 1.73 20.13
C ASN A 304 -3.64 0.78 21.28
N THR A 305 -2.35 0.54 21.54
CA THR A 305 -1.86 -0.26 22.69
C THR A 305 -1.83 0.54 24.01
N SER A 306 -1.95 1.86 23.98
CA SER A 306 -1.79 2.74 25.16
C SER A 306 -3.06 2.89 26.02
N GLY A 307 -4.06 2.04 25.91
CA GLY A 307 -5.24 2.01 26.80
C GLY A 307 -6.24 3.17 26.63
N LYS A 308 -5.99 4.12 25.75
CA LYS A 308 -6.98 5.08 25.27
C LYS A 308 -7.59 4.53 23.98
N GLN A 309 -8.57 3.64 24.13
CA GLN A 309 -9.41 3.28 22.97
C GLN A 309 -10.10 4.55 22.48
N PRO A 310 -9.90 4.98 21.22
CA PRO A 310 -10.88 5.85 20.59
C PRO A 310 -12.21 5.12 20.62
N ASP A 311 -13.31 5.84 20.74
CA ASP A 311 -14.65 5.28 20.73
C ASP A 311 -14.80 4.30 19.55
N THR A 312 -14.80 3.00 19.87
CA THR A 312 -14.61 1.92 18.88
C THR A 312 -15.82 1.74 17.95
N GLN A 313 -16.88 2.50 18.16
CA GLN A 313 -18.07 2.49 17.31
C GLN A 313 -17.92 3.40 16.08
N GLN A 314 -17.18 4.50 16.17
CA GLN A 314 -16.99 5.42 15.04
C GLN A 314 -15.86 5.00 14.09
N GLY A 315 -14.88 4.21 14.55
CA GLY A 315 -13.73 3.78 13.77
C GLY A 315 -12.75 4.91 13.48
N GLN A 316 -11.58 4.56 12.92
CA GLN A 316 -10.57 5.52 12.45
C GLN A 316 -10.55 5.57 10.94
N THR A 317 -10.53 6.78 10.38
CA THR A 317 -10.43 7.02 8.94
C THR A 317 -9.05 7.57 8.60
N ILE A 318 -8.41 7.00 7.57
CA ILE A 318 -7.15 7.44 7.00
C ILE A 318 -7.41 7.86 5.55
N HIS A 319 -6.98 9.06 5.15
CA HIS A 319 -6.87 9.45 3.74
C HIS A 319 -5.56 8.90 3.20
N GLY A 320 -5.65 7.69 2.68
CA GLY A 320 -4.49 6.90 2.27
C GLY A 320 -4.12 7.08 0.81
N ARG A 321 -2.98 6.51 0.47
CA ARG A 321 -2.40 6.43 -0.87
C ARG A 321 -3.23 5.55 -1.81
N THR A 322 -3.89 4.55 -1.22
CA THR A 322 -4.74 3.58 -1.95
C THR A 322 -6.23 3.95 -1.94
N GLY A 323 -6.60 5.02 -1.25
CA GLY A 323 -7.98 5.49 -1.10
C GLY A 323 -8.29 5.87 0.33
N THR A 324 -9.55 6.09 0.63
CA THR A 324 -10.00 6.26 2.02
C THR A 324 -10.05 4.91 2.70
N ILE A 325 -9.35 4.78 3.84
CA ILE A 325 -9.26 3.54 4.61
C ILE A 325 -10.00 3.76 5.93
N ARG A 326 -10.95 2.89 6.25
CA ARG A 326 -11.67 2.90 7.51
C ARG A 326 -11.31 1.66 8.32
N ILE A 327 -10.86 1.89 9.55
CA ILE A 327 -10.50 0.82 10.49
C ILE A 327 -11.53 0.80 11.60
N VAL A 328 -12.27 -0.29 11.73
CA VAL A 328 -13.26 -0.51 12.79
C VAL A 328 -12.96 -1.84 13.46
N LYS A 329 -12.57 -1.81 14.73
CA LYS A 329 -12.09 -3.00 15.46
C LYS A 329 -10.93 -3.65 14.71
N ASN A 330 -11.10 -4.88 14.21
CA ASN A 330 -10.12 -5.62 13.40
C ASN A 330 -10.48 -5.70 11.90
N THR A 331 -11.44 -4.90 11.46
CA THR A 331 -11.85 -4.81 10.05
C THR A 331 -11.24 -3.57 9.42
N ILE A 332 -10.73 -3.72 8.21
CA ILE A 332 -10.22 -2.64 7.38
C ILE A 332 -11.00 -2.63 6.08
N ASP A 333 -11.67 -1.52 5.80
CA ASP A 333 -12.37 -1.28 4.54
C ASP A 333 -11.60 -0.21 3.76
N ARG A 334 -11.35 -0.44 2.47
CA ARG A 334 -10.72 0.51 1.57
C ARG A 334 -11.71 0.99 0.52
N TYR A 335 -11.72 2.29 0.27
CA TYR A 335 -12.54 2.95 -0.73
C TYR A 335 -11.62 3.65 -1.73
N PRO A 336 -11.31 3.04 -2.89
CA PRO A 336 -10.52 3.65 -3.94
C PRO A 336 -11.23 4.89 -4.50
N GLN A 337 -10.48 5.81 -5.10
CA GLN A 337 -11.04 7.01 -5.68
C GLN A 337 -11.53 6.76 -7.10
N CYS A 338 -12.74 7.19 -7.41
CA CYS A 338 -13.26 7.11 -8.77
C CYS A 338 -12.91 8.37 -9.56
N MET A 339 -12.66 8.20 -10.86
CA MET A 339 -12.23 9.25 -11.79
C MET A 339 -12.95 9.09 -13.11
N LYS A 340 -13.09 10.21 -13.83
CA LYS A 340 -13.61 10.27 -15.20
C LYS A 340 -12.61 10.93 -16.12
N VAL A 341 -12.44 10.40 -17.30
CA VAL A 341 -11.59 10.97 -18.36
C VAL A 341 -12.36 12.11 -19.04
N GLU A 342 -11.84 13.32 -18.96
CA GLU A 342 -12.34 14.52 -19.60
C GLU A 342 -11.36 14.99 -20.69
N ASN A 343 -11.82 15.89 -21.57
CA ASN A 343 -10.94 16.48 -22.61
C ASN A 343 -9.71 17.19 -22.03
N THR A 344 -9.83 17.71 -20.81
CA THR A 344 -8.77 18.47 -20.12
C THR A 344 -7.92 17.62 -19.18
N GLY A 345 -8.24 16.34 -19.02
CA GLY A 345 -7.55 15.40 -18.13
C GLY A 345 -8.49 14.53 -17.31
N LEU A 346 -8.10 14.19 -16.08
CA LEU A 346 -8.93 13.41 -15.15
C LEU A 346 -9.69 14.33 -14.19
N SER A 347 -11.00 14.13 -14.10
CA SER A 347 -11.82 14.69 -13.03
C SER A 347 -11.97 13.65 -11.91
N PHE A 348 -11.90 14.11 -10.65
CA PHE A 348 -12.04 13.27 -9.45
C PHE A 348 -13.44 13.46 -8.88
N ASN A 349 -14.12 12.35 -8.63
CA ASN A 349 -15.50 12.33 -8.15
C ASN A 349 -15.60 11.67 -6.78
#